data_1c1bafbffcabf2e0606ad4c1218d84b0
#
_entry.id   1c1bafbffcabf2e0606ad4c1218d84b0
#
_cell.length_a   1.000
_cell.length_b   1.000
_cell.length_c   1.000
_cell.angle_alpha   90.00
_cell.angle_beta   90.00
_cell.angle_gamma   90.00
#
_symmetry.space_group_name_H-M   'P 1'
#
loop_
_entity.id
_entity.type
_entity.pdbx_description
1 polymer ?
#
loop_
_entity_poly.entity_id
_entity_poly.type
_entity_poly.pdbx_seq_one_letter_code
_entity_poly.pdbx_strand_id
1 'polypeptide(L)'
;MAYNEKLADKIRERLVDLPNIEEKEMMGGLTFMYNGKMCVGIIKDEMICRIDPEFHDTAIEMTGCRTMDFTRRPMKGYVMIDNNGMRTQREFEYWINLSLDFNKKAKSSKKKK
;
A
#
# COMPACT_ATOMS: atom_id res chain seq x y z
N MET A 1 7.29 -5.51 17.59
CA MET A 1 7.29 -4.71 16.38
C MET A 1 5.89 -4.50 15.89
N ALA A 2 5.65 -3.34 15.33
CA ALA A 2 4.30 -3.00 14.89
C ALA A 2 3.96 -3.55 13.51
N TYR A 3 4.93 -4.13 12.81
CA TYR A 3 4.69 -4.65 11.47
C TYR A 3 5.67 -5.78 11.18
N ASN A 4 5.31 -6.56 10.15
CA ASN A 4 6.12 -7.70 9.73
C ASN A 4 7.36 -7.22 8.99
N GLU A 5 8.52 -7.45 9.56
CA GLU A 5 9.76 -6.94 8.98
C GLU A 5 10.16 -7.70 7.72
N LYS A 6 9.79 -8.95 7.59
CA LYS A 6 10.08 -9.67 6.35
C LYS A 6 9.29 -9.10 5.19
N LEU A 7 8.05 -8.72 5.46
CA LEU A 7 7.24 -8.06 4.44
C LEU A 7 7.82 -6.70 4.10
N ALA A 8 8.30 -5.98 5.10
CA ALA A 8 8.94 -4.69 4.85
C ALA A 8 10.15 -4.85 3.94
N ASP A 9 10.97 -5.88 4.20
CA ASP A 9 12.15 -6.09 3.37
C ASP A 9 11.77 -6.46 1.94
N LYS A 10 10.69 -7.22 1.76
CA LYS A 10 10.24 -7.54 0.41
C LYS A 10 9.81 -6.28 -0.34
N ILE A 11 9.11 -5.39 0.36
CA ILE A 11 8.70 -4.14 -0.28
C ILE A 11 9.90 -3.27 -0.59
N ARG A 12 10.86 -3.20 0.32
CA ARG A 12 12.07 -2.43 0.08
C ARG A 12 12.80 -2.93 -1.16
N GLU A 13 12.91 -4.25 -1.29
CA GLU A 13 13.56 -4.84 -2.45
C GLU A 13 12.86 -4.46 -3.74
N ARG A 14 11.54 -4.51 -3.71
CA ARG A 14 10.76 -4.21 -4.90
C ARG A 14 10.90 -2.75 -5.32
N LEU A 15 11.08 -1.87 -4.35
CA LEU A 15 11.14 -0.43 -4.62
C LEU A 15 12.54 0.12 -4.67
N VAL A 16 13.56 -0.73 -4.55
CA VAL A 16 14.93 -0.27 -4.38
C VAL A 16 15.45 0.58 -5.54
N ASP A 17 14.97 0.31 -6.75
CA ASP A 17 15.44 1.04 -7.91
C ASP A 17 14.68 2.33 -8.19
N LEU A 18 13.68 2.63 -7.38
CA LEU A 18 12.90 3.83 -7.59
C LEU A 18 13.50 4.99 -6.80
N PRO A 19 13.57 6.18 -7.41
CA PRO A 19 14.06 7.35 -6.68
C PRO A 19 12.99 7.90 -5.76
N ASN A 20 13.41 8.70 -4.80
CA ASN A 20 12.47 9.45 -3.96
C ASN A 20 11.54 8.59 -3.13
N ILE A 21 12.03 7.41 -2.73
CA ILE A 21 11.28 6.55 -1.81
C ILE A 21 11.67 6.92 -0.38
N GLU A 22 10.67 7.16 0.46
CA GLU A 22 10.90 7.46 1.86
C GLU A 22 10.07 6.52 2.71
N GLU A 23 10.63 6.12 3.85
CA GLU A 23 9.91 5.30 4.81
C GLU A 23 9.54 6.15 6.01
N LYS A 24 8.30 6.07 6.43
CA LYS A 24 7.83 6.78 7.61
C LYS A 24 7.02 5.85 8.47
N GLU A 25 7.25 5.91 9.77
CA GLU A 25 6.43 5.15 10.70
C GLU A 25 5.22 5.98 11.05
N MET A 26 4.05 5.43 10.78
CA MET A 26 2.79 6.12 11.02
C MET A 26 1.73 5.12 11.41
N MET A 27 0.84 5.55 12.30
CA MET A 27 -0.34 4.78 12.64
C MET A 27 -0.03 3.35 13.06
N GLY A 28 1.11 3.17 13.72
CA GLY A 28 1.49 1.85 14.19
C GLY A 28 2.07 0.95 13.14
N GLY A 29 2.38 1.48 11.96
CA GLY A 29 2.96 0.69 10.90
C GLY A 29 4.05 1.43 10.17
N LEU A 30 4.41 0.94 9.01
CA LEU A 30 5.45 1.55 8.19
C LEU A 30 4.84 1.94 6.86
N THR A 31 5.09 3.18 6.43
CA THR A 31 4.55 3.68 5.18
C THR A 31 5.69 4.02 4.23
N PHE A 32 5.55 3.59 2.98
CA PHE A 32 6.51 3.92 1.94
C PHE A 32 5.91 5.03 1.09
N MET A 33 6.60 6.17 1.07
CA MET A 33 6.19 7.32 0.29
C MET A 33 6.97 7.35 -1.00
N TYR A 34 6.30 7.61 -2.09
CA TYR A 34 6.95 7.72 -3.40
C TYR A 34 6.61 9.08 -3.98
N ASN A 35 7.64 9.87 -4.22
CA ASN A 35 7.48 11.25 -4.73
C ASN A 35 6.58 12.08 -3.82
N GLY A 36 6.72 11.89 -2.51
CA GLY A 36 5.96 12.65 -1.54
C GLY A 36 4.54 12.19 -1.35
N LYS A 37 4.18 11.04 -1.93
CA LYS A 37 2.81 10.53 -1.84
C LYS A 37 2.83 9.15 -1.23
N MET A 38 1.83 8.86 -0.40
CA MET A 38 1.71 7.52 0.15
C MET A 38 1.48 6.53 -0.98
N CYS A 39 2.25 5.46 -0.99
CA CYS A 39 2.17 4.46 -2.03
C CYS A 39 1.74 3.11 -1.45
N VAL A 40 2.56 2.54 -0.59
CA VAL A 40 2.22 1.29 0.08
C VAL A 40 2.62 1.41 1.54
N GLY A 41 2.06 0.52 2.35
CA GLY A 41 2.40 0.52 3.77
C GLY A 41 2.21 -0.87 4.34
N ILE A 42 2.53 -1.01 5.61
CA ILE A 42 2.38 -2.27 6.33
C ILE A 42 1.84 -1.98 7.71
N ILE A 43 0.86 -2.74 8.13
CA ILE A 43 0.41 -2.76 9.51
C ILE A 43 0.32 -4.22 9.91
N LYS A 44 1.04 -4.60 10.96
CA LYS A 44 1.11 -5.99 11.37
C LYS A 44 1.56 -6.86 10.21
N ASP A 45 0.73 -7.79 9.76
CA ASP A 45 1.11 -8.69 8.68
C ASP A 45 0.42 -8.37 7.37
N GLU A 46 -0.18 -7.18 7.26
CA GLU A 46 -0.95 -6.83 6.08
C GLU A 46 -0.32 -5.66 5.36
N MET A 47 -0.41 -5.69 4.05
CA MET A 47 0.10 -4.62 3.23
C MET A 47 -1.03 -3.67 2.88
N ILE A 48 -0.75 -2.37 2.96
CA ILE A 48 -1.72 -1.36 2.57
C ILE A 48 -1.32 -0.82 1.21
N CYS A 49 -2.26 -0.81 0.28
CA CYS A 49 -1.98 -0.31 -1.06
C CYS A 49 -2.91 0.83 -1.38
N ARG A 50 -2.35 1.93 -1.87
CA ARG A 50 -3.14 3.04 -2.35
C ARG A 50 -3.34 2.86 -3.84
N ILE A 51 -4.58 2.63 -4.26
CA ILE A 51 -4.88 2.32 -5.65
C ILE A 51 -5.89 3.32 -6.18
N ASP A 52 -6.15 3.23 -7.48
CA ASP A 52 -7.13 4.09 -8.11
C ASP A 52 -8.50 3.84 -7.47
N PRO A 53 -9.14 4.90 -6.96
CA PRO A 53 -10.46 4.70 -6.34
C PRO A 53 -11.49 4.09 -7.28
N GLU A 54 -11.32 4.29 -8.58
CA GLU A 54 -12.26 3.69 -9.54
C GLU A 54 -12.11 2.19 -9.63
N PHE A 55 -10.95 1.66 -9.23
CA PHE A 55 -10.72 0.23 -9.23
C PHE A 55 -11.03 -0.40 -7.88
N HIS A 56 -11.38 0.42 -6.90
CA HIS A 56 -11.52 -0.05 -5.52
C HIS A 56 -12.52 -1.19 -5.38
N ASP A 57 -13.70 -1.03 -5.95
CA ASP A 57 -14.74 -2.03 -5.79
C ASP A 57 -14.35 -3.36 -6.43
N THR A 58 -13.63 -3.31 -7.54
CA THR A 58 -13.13 -4.53 -8.17
C THR A 58 -12.06 -5.17 -7.30
N ALA A 59 -11.19 -4.35 -6.75
CA ALA A 59 -10.07 -4.86 -5.97
C ALA A 59 -10.53 -5.60 -4.71
N ILE A 60 -11.54 -5.07 -4.02
CA ILE A 60 -11.93 -5.70 -2.75
C ILE A 60 -12.67 -7.02 -2.97
N GLU A 61 -13.00 -7.36 -4.21
CA GLU A 61 -13.57 -8.67 -4.50
C GLU A 61 -12.49 -9.73 -4.66
N MET A 62 -11.23 -9.33 -4.71
CA MET A 62 -10.15 -10.29 -4.87
C MET A 62 -9.77 -10.89 -3.53
N THR A 63 -9.28 -12.12 -3.59
CA THR A 63 -8.92 -12.85 -2.37
C THR A 63 -7.92 -12.06 -1.53
N GLY A 64 -8.20 -11.96 -0.24
CA GLY A 64 -7.27 -11.35 0.69
C GLY A 64 -7.25 -9.83 0.67
N CYS A 65 -8.15 -9.20 -0.08
CA CYS A 65 -8.18 -7.75 -0.18
C CYS A 65 -9.47 -7.23 0.43
N ARG A 66 -9.33 -6.17 1.23
CA ARG A 66 -10.50 -5.54 1.80
C ARG A 66 -10.27 -4.05 1.92
N THR A 67 -11.35 -3.31 2.10
CA THR A 67 -11.26 -1.86 2.28
C THR A 67 -10.56 -1.54 3.59
N MET A 68 -9.67 -0.57 3.55
CA MET A 68 -9.05 -0.08 4.77
C MET A 68 -10.05 0.79 5.51
N ASP A 69 -10.28 0.48 6.78
CA ASP A 69 -11.22 1.26 7.57
C ASP A 69 -10.59 1.68 8.89
N PHE A 70 -9.38 2.15 8.80
CA PHE A 70 -8.57 2.47 9.96
C PHE A 70 -9.27 3.42 10.93
N THR A 71 -10.07 4.33 10.41
CA THR A 71 -10.72 5.34 11.25
C THR A 71 -12.21 5.10 11.34
N ARG A 72 -12.64 3.84 11.23
CA ARG A 72 -14.05 3.46 11.24
C ARG A 72 -14.81 3.92 10.02
N ARG A 73 -14.12 4.51 9.08
CA ARG A 73 -14.72 4.89 7.80
C ARG A 73 -14.00 4.16 6.71
N PRO A 74 -14.72 3.57 5.78
CA PRO A 74 -14.04 2.94 4.64
C PRO A 74 -13.31 4.03 3.86
N MET A 75 -12.08 3.72 3.48
CA MET A 75 -11.25 4.67 2.75
C MET A 75 -11.13 4.18 1.32
N LYS A 76 -11.94 4.76 0.45
CA LYS A 76 -11.92 4.37 -0.95
C LYS A 76 -10.55 4.69 -1.56
N GLY A 77 -10.01 3.73 -2.28
CA GLY A 77 -8.69 3.88 -2.83
C GLY A 77 -7.59 3.35 -1.94
N TYR A 78 -7.93 2.88 -0.75
CA TYR A 78 -6.97 2.28 0.17
C TYR A 78 -7.46 0.88 0.51
N VAL A 79 -6.66 -0.13 0.21
CA VAL A 79 -7.03 -1.51 0.48
C VAL A 79 -5.94 -2.18 1.31
N MET A 80 -6.34 -3.17 2.07
CA MET A 80 -5.41 -3.96 2.87
C MET A 80 -5.36 -5.36 2.31
N ILE A 81 -4.14 -5.87 2.13
CA ILE A 81 -3.91 -7.17 1.54
C ILE A 81 -3.33 -8.07 2.63
N ASP A 82 -4.01 -9.17 2.92
CA ASP A 82 -3.48 -10.10 3.90
C ASP A 82 -2.68 -11.21 3.21
N ASN A 83 -2.23 -12.19 3.97
CA ASN A 83 -1.39 -13.24 3.41
C ASN A 83 -2.06 -14.00 2.28
N ASN A 84 -3.37 -14.12 2.32
CA ASN A 84 -4.08 -14.84 1.27
C ASN A 84 -4.09 -14.10 -0.06
N GLY A 85 -3.88 -12.80 -0.01
CA GLY A 85 -3.86 -11.98 -1.24
C GLY A 85 -2.47 -11.80 -1.82
N MET A 86 -1.43 -12.29 -1.13
CA MET A 86 -0.07 -12.15 -1.63
C MET A 86 0.74 -13.41 -1.32
N ARG A 87 0.14 -14.55 -1.64
CA ARG A 87 0.78 -15.84 -1.38
C ARG A 87 1.93 -16.14 -2.33
N THR A 88 1.89 -15.60 -3.52
CA THR A 88 2.95 -15.79 -4.49
C THR A 88 3.62 -14.47 -4.76
N GLN A 89 4.84 -14.54 -5.31
CA GLN A 89 5.54 -13.32 -5.68
C GLN A 89 4.77 -12.53 -6.72
N ARG A 90 4.09 -13.23 -7.63
CA ARG A 90 3.30 -12.56 -8.66
C ARG A 90 2.16 -11.76 -8.04
N GLU A 91 1.47 -12.35 -7.07
CA GLU A 91 0.37 -11.64 -6.40
C GLU A 91 0.89 -10.43 -5.64
N PHE A 92 2.00 -10.62 -4.93
CA PHE A 92 2.60 -9.52 -4.20
C PHE A 92 2.94 -8.36 -5.13
N GLU A 93 3.57 -8.65 -6.25
CA GLU A 93 3.94 -7.59 -7.17
C GLU A 93 2.75 -6.96 -7.87
N TYR A 94 1.69 -7.75 -8.07
CA TYR A 94 0.48 -7.20 -8.65
C TYR A 94 -0.04 -6.01 -7.85
N TRP A 95 -0.11 -6.18 -6.54
CA TRP A 95 -0.62 -5.11 -5.69
C TRP A 95 0.31 -3.91 -5.65
N ILE A 96 1.61 -4.16 -5.61
CA ILE A 96 2.54 -3.06 -5.62
C ILE A 96 2.49 -2.30 -6.93
N ASN A 97 2.36 -3.03 -8.04
CA ASN A 97 2.28 -2.37 -9.35
C ASN A 97 1.02 -1.51 -9.47
N LEU A 98 -0.09 -1.96 -8.90
CA LEU A 98 -1.30 -1.14 -8.90
C LEU A 98 -1.05 0.18 -8.16
N SER A 99 -0.35 0.10 -7.04
CA SER A 99 -0.06 1.30 -6.28
C SER A 99 0.90 2.21 -7.02
N LEU A 100 1.90 1.65 -7.68
CA LEU A 100 2.84 2.46 -8.43
C LEU A 100 2.17 3.13 -9.62
N ASP A 101 1.28 2.42 -10.29
CA ASP A 101 0.56 2.99 -11.42
C ASP A 101 -0.31 4.17 -10.98
N PHE A 102 -0.99 3.99 -9.85
CA PHE A 102 -1.84 5.07 -9.37
C PHE A 102 -1.02 6.22 -8.82
N ASN A 103 0.18 5.95 -8.32
CA ASN A 103 0.99 7.01 -7.71
C ASN A 103 1.17 8.20 -8.66
N LYS A 104 1.26 7.92 -9.94
CA LYS A 104 1.44 8.99 -10.93
C LYS A 104 0.27 9.94 -10.93
N LYS A 105 -0.92 9.45 -10.60
CA LYS A 105 -2.13 10.28 -10.59
C LYS A 105 -2.52 10.73 -9.20
N ALA A 106 -1.89 10.16 -8.17
CA ALA A 106 -2.27 10.46 -6.80
C ALA A 106 -1.90 11.89 -6.45
N LYS A 107 -2.70 12.45 -5.57
CA LYS A 107 -2.38 13.77 -5.03
C LYS A 107 -1.43 13.60 -3.86
N SER A 108 -0.58 14.58 -3.69
CA SER A 108 0.34 14.57 -2.57
C SER A 108 -0.44 14.51 -1.27
N SER A 109 0.09 13.77 -0.31
CA SER A 109 -0.51 13.73 1.00
C SER A 109 -0.35 15.06 1.71
N LYS A 110 0.58 15.91 1.23
CA LYS A 110 0.71 17.24 1.78
C LYS A 110 -0.32 18.14 1.16
N LYS A 111 -0.92 18.98 1.98
CA LYS A 111 -1.89 19.91 1.46
C LYS A 111 -1.19 20.95 0.65
N LYS A 112 -1.76 21.22 -0.51
CA LYS A 112 -1.18 22.26 -1.29
C LYS A 112 -1.88 23.49 -1.01
N LYS A 113 -1.52 24.40 -1.11
CA LYS A 113 -2.16 25.47 -0.89
C LYS A 113 -2.62 26.06 -1.80
#